data_99bcbc129117d0637d24b30b73f141fe
#
_entry.id   99bcbc129117d0637d24b30b73f141fe
#
_cell.length_a   1.000
_cell.length_b   1.000
_cell.length_c   1.000
_cell.angle_alpha   90.00
_cell.angle_beta   90.00
_cell.angle_gamma   90.00
#
_symmetry.space_group_name_H-M   'P 1'
#
loop_
_entity.id
_entity.type
_entity.pdbx_description
1 polymer ?
#
loop_
_entity_poly.entity_id
_entity_poly.type
_entity_poly.pdbx_seq_one_letter_code
_entity_poly.pdbx_strand_id
1 'polypeptide(L)' 'MSKYDKLWDYVAAQEGESLDLSFDQIGEIAGVPLDHSFLNYKKELLSRGWQVGKISMKKQNVHFERTQG' A
#
# COMPACT_ATOMS: atom_id res chain seq x y z
N MET A 1 1.87 -3.40 15.67
CA MET A 1 0.80 -3.48 14.65
C MET A 1 0.39 -2.10 14.23
N SER A 2 0.28 -1.87 12.95
CA SER A 2 -0.11 -0.57 12.44
C SER A 2 -1.56 -0.60 11.96
N LYS A 3 -2.14 0.57 11.78
CA LYS A 3 -3.50 0.67 11.27
C LYS A 3 -3.62 0.24 9.81
N TYR A 4 -2.50 0.02 9.14
CA TYR A 4 -2.48 -0.40 7.74
C TYR A 4 -2.17 -1.88 7.55
N ASP A 5 -2.17 -2.67 8.62
CA ASP A 5 -1.88 -4.10 8.52
C ASP A 5 -2.78 -4.82 7.51
N LYS A 6 -4.06 -4.49 7.52
CA LYS A 6 -5.00 -5.13 6.58
C LYS A 6 -4.65 -4.78 5.14
N LEU A 7 -4.20 -3.56 4.90
CA LEU A 7 -3.78 -3.15 3.57
C LEU A 7 -2.52 -3.91 3.15
N TRP A 8 -1.55 -4.03 4.07
CA TRP A 8 -0.32 -4.74 3.77
C TRP A 8 -0.58 -6.21 3.49
N ASP A 9 -1.50 -6.82 4.23
CA ASP A 9 -1.89 -8.21 3.98
C ASP A 9 -2.51 -8.35 2.61
N TYR A 10 -3.38 -7.42 2.23
CA TYR A 10 -4.02 -7.43 0.93
C TYR A 10 -2.99 -7.33 -0.20
N VAL A 11 -2.08 -6.37 -0.09
CA VAL A 11 -1.05 -6.17 -1.12
C VAL A 11 -0.14 -7.39 -1.21
N ALA A 12 0.26 -7.94 -0.06
CA ALA A 12 1.17 -9.09 -0.03
C ALA A 12 0.53 -10.35 -0.60
N ALA A 13 -0.80 -10.42 -0.59
CA ALA A 13 -1.51 -11.58 -1.12
C ALA A 13 -1.68 -11.54 -2.64
N GLN A 14 -1.35 -10.42 -3.27
CA GLN A 14 -1.53 -10.27 -4.71
C GLN A 14 -0.44 -11.03 -5.46
N GLU A 15 -0.83 -11.62 -6.58
CA GLU A 15 0.13 -12.21 -7.49
C GLU A 15 0.55 -11.14 -8.48
N GLY A 16 1.72 -11.33 -9.10
CA GLY A 16 2.22 -10.39 -10.06
C GLY A 16 3.29 -9.48 -9.45
N GLU A 17 3.72 -8.49 -10.21
CA GLU A 17 4.83 -7.66 -9.83
C GLU A 17 4.45 -6.23 -9.42
N SER A 18 3.22 -5.84 -9.70
CA SER A 18 2.76 -4.50 -9.35
C SER A 18 1.25 -4.47 -9.14
N LEU A 19 0.81 -3.43 -8.48
CA LEU A 19 -0.60 -3.26 -8.14
C LEU A 19 -0.88 -1.77 -7.97
N ASP A 20 -1.99 -1.31 -8.55
CA ASP A 20 -2.43 0.07 -8.38
C ASP A 20 -3.73 0.09 -7.59
N LEU A 21 -3.80 0.95 -6.59
CA LEU A 21 -5.00 1.14 -5.80
C LEU A 21 -5.30 2.62 -5.68
N SER A 22 -6.58 2.97 -5.77
CA SER A 22 -7.00 4.34 -5.53
C SER A 22 -6.99 4.64 -4.03
N PHE A 23 -7.00 5.91 -3.67
CA PHE A 23 -7.06 6.30 -2.26
C PHE A 23 -8.32 5.74 -1.60
N ASP A 24 -9.44 5.73 -2.32
CA ASP A 24 -10.68 5.18 -1.79
C ASP A 24 -10.58 3.69 -1.54
N GLN A 25 -9.97 2.97 -2.47
CA GLN A 25 -9.77 1.52 -2.29
C GLN A 25 -8.87 1.23 -1.11
N ILE A 26 -7.82 2.03 -0.95
CA ILE A 26 -6.91 1.86 0.19
C ILE A 26 -7.66 2.06 1.50
N GLY A 27 -8.48 3.10 1.57
CA GLY A 27 -9.27 3.36 2.76
C GLY A 27 -10.23 2.22 3.09
N GLU A 28 -10.86 1.66 2.08
CA GLU A 28 -11.78 0.54 2.28
C GLU A 28 -11.05 -0.71 2.75
N ILE A 29 -9.91 -1.01 2.14
CA ILE A 29 -9.14 -2.20 2.48
C ILE A 29 -8.55 -2.08 3.87
N ALA A 30 -7.97 -0.92 4.17
CA ALA A 30 -7.33 -0.70 5.46
C ALA A 30 -8.35 -0.50 6.60
N GLY A 31 -9.54 -0.07 6.25
CA GLY A 31 -10.55 0.24 7.26
C GLY A 31 -10.33 1.58 7.95
N VAL A 32 -9.38 2.36 7.47
CA VAL A 32 -9.08 3.70 7.96
C VAL A 32 -8.73 4.60 6.78
N PRO A 33 -9.01 5.89 6.85
CA PRO A 33 -8.68 6.78 5.73
C PRO A 33 -7.18 6.93 5.56
N LEU A 34 -6.77 7.15 4.33
CA LEU A 34 -5.38 7.40 4.00
C LEU A 34 -5.00 8.80 4.52
N ASP A 35 -3.91 8.88 5.25
CA ASP A 35 -3.42 10.14 5.79
C ASP A 35 -1.89 10.19 5.76
N HIS A 36 -1.32 11.22 6.37
CA HIS A 36 0.12 11.41 6.37
C HIS A 36 0.89 10.25 7.03
N SER A 37 0.28 9.55 7.94
CA SER A 37 0.95 8.44 8.61
C SER A 37 1.24 7.29 7.66
N PHE A 38 0.55 7.22 6.53
CA PHE A 38 0.84 6.24 5.50
C PHE A 38 2.32 6.27 5.10
N LEU A 39 2.89 7.46 4.99
CA LEU A 39 4.30 7.61 4.62
C LEU A 39 5.24 7.05 5.67
N ASN A 40 4.81 7.04 6.92
CA ASN A 40 5.60 6.47 8.01
C ASN A 40 5.48 4.95 8.06
N TYR A 41 4.32 4.43 7.74
CA TYR A 41 4.05 3.00 7.85
C TYR A 41 4.38 2.20 6.59
N LYS A 42 4.61 2.88 5.47
CA LYS A 42 4.88 2.16 4.21
C LYS A 42 6.11 1.27 4.29
N LYS A 43 7.02 1.56 5.21
CA LYS A 43 8.22 0.74 5.40
C LYS A 43 7.88 -0.68 5.82
N GLU A 44 6.75 -0.86 6.47
CA GLU A 44 6.34 -2.18 6.93
C GLU A 44 6.06 -3.12 5.78
N LEU A 45 5.69 -2.56 4.64
CA LEU A 45 5.40 -3.36 3.46
C LEU A 45 6.65 -4.04 2.92
N LEU A 46 7.81 -3.43 3.13
CA LEU A 46 9.07 -4.00 2.66
C LEU A 46 9.33 -5.38 3.23
N SER A 47 8.94 -5.60 4.48
CA SER A 47 9.14 -6.92 5.11
C SER A 47 8.26 -7.99 4.48
N ARG A 48 7.28 -7.58 3.69
CA ARG A 48 6.37 -8.50 3.03
C ARG A 48 6.69 -8.70 1.56
N GLY A 49 7.81 -8.14 1.10
CA GLY A 49 8.24 -8.31 -0.28
C GLY A 49 7.62 -7.33 -1.27
N TRP A 50 7.07 -6.24 -0.77
CA TRP A 50 6.48 -5.20 -1.62
C TRP A 50 6.96 -3.83 -1.16
N GLN A 51 6.78 -2.84 -2.00
CA GLN A 51 7.11 -1.47 -1.65
C GLN A 51 6.12 -0.51 -2.31
N VAL A 52 5.99 0.66 -1.72
CA VAL A 52 5.22 1.74 -2.33
C VAL A 52 6.13 2.40 -3.36
N GLY A 53 5.72 2.33 -4.64
CA GLY A 53 6.53 2.87 -5.72
C GLY A 53 6.24 4.34 -5.97
N LYS A 54 5.00 4.66 -6.32
CA LYS A 54 4.64 6.01 -6.69
C LYS A 54 3.28 6.37 -6.12
N ILE A 55 3.16 7.59 -5.61
CA ILE A 55 1.89 8.13 -5.12
C ILE A 55 1.51 9.29 -6.03
N SER A 56 0.36 9.20 -6.66
CA SER A 56 -0.14 10.27 -7.51
C SER A 56 -1.25 11.02 -6.78
N MET A 57 -0.96 12.23 -6.36
CA MET A 57 -1.95 13.07 -5.70
C MET A 57 -3.01 13.54 -6.70
N LYS A 58 -2.60 13.72 -7.94
CA LYS A 58 -3.52 14.18 -8.98
C LYS A 58 -4.55 13.12 -9.33
N LYS A 59 -4.11 11.88 -9.48
CA LYS A 59 -5.00 10.77 -9.80
C LYS A 59 -5.56 10.10 -8.57
N GLN A 60 -5.04 10.47 -7.41
CA GLN A 60 -5.43 9.90 -6.12
C GLN A 60 -5.29 8.39 -6.11
N ASN A 61 -4.12 7.92 -6.53
CA ASN A 61 -3.83 6.50 -6.48
C ASN A 61 -2.39 6.25 -6.05
N VAL A 62 -2.12 5.00 -5.68
CA VAL A 62 -0.81 4.56 -5.23
C VAL A 62 -0.41 3.35 -6.04
N HIS A 63 0.81 3.35 -6.52
CA HIS A 63 1.39 2.23 -7.24
C HIS A 63 2.28 1.45 -6.29
N PHE A 64 1.99 0.16 -6.16
CA PHE A 64 2.79 -0.76 -5.34
C PHE A 64 3.59 -1.66 -6.27
N GLU A 65 4.80 -1.96 -5.89
CA GLU A 65 5.68 -2.81 -6.66
C GLU A 65 6.24 -3.92 -5.77
N ARG A 66 6.43 -5.09 -6.35
CA ARG A 66 7.08 -6.18 -5.63
C ARG A 66 8.57 -5.89 -5.58
N THR A 67 9.16 -6.06 -4.41
CA THR A 67 10.60 -5.90 -4.29
C THR A 67 11.30 -7.14 -4.86
N GLN A 68 12.51 -6.95 -5.33
CA GLN A 68 13.34 -8.08 -5.78
C GLN A 68 13.85 -8.78 -4.54
N GLY A 69 13.34 -9.92 -4.29
CA GLY A 69 13.70 -10.67 -3.08
C GLY A 69 14.97 -11.40 -3.22
#